data_d32346ad8de70de3a59754ccfc0d34a8
#
_entry.id   d32346ad8de70de3a59754ccfc0d34a8
#
_cell.length_a   1.000
_cell.length_b   1.000
_cell.length_c   1.000
_cell.angle_alpha   90.00
_cell.angle_beta   90.00
_cell.angle_gamma   90.00
#
_symmetry.space_group_name_H-M   'P 1'
#
loop_
_entity.id
_entity.type
_entity.pdbx_description
1 polymer ?
#
loop_
_entity_poly.entity_id
_entity_poly.type
_entity_poly.pdbx_seq_one_letter_code
_entity_poly.pdbx_strand_id
1 'polypeptide(L)'
;MTKFETLYKRTKTGAIQYYSISTAIQDNWRVAQIIKESGQLNTTKPIIHIEKITTGKNIGKVNETTPEQQAELQAESDWKKKKDEGYKSLEDLNILYPGTVHVAEIFNTGYGTLDVALEQALPQYNSDSSGNCKPMLAKAVNWKTITYPCFVQPKLDGVRCLIIIQIERNNSTEEYGRIQFLSRSGKRYNTLSHI
;
A
#
# COMPACT_ATOMS: atom_id res chain seq x y z
N MET A 1 -9.70 1.93 21.85
CA MET A 1 -9.03 2.73 20.83
C MET A 1 -7.99 1.85 20.15
N THR A 2 -8.18 1.52 18.91
CA THR A 2 -7.26 0.70 18.11
C THR A 2 -6.52 1.62 17.14
N LYS A 3 -5.19 1.55 17.12
CA LYS A 3 -4.34 2.29 16.18
C LYS A 3 -3.62 1.29 15.30
N PHE A 4 -3.79 1.43 13.99
CA PHE A 4 -3.08 0.65 13.01
C PHE A 4 -1.70 1.25 12.74
N GLU A 5 -0.79 0.43 12.25
CA GLU A 5 0.54 0.87 11.87
C GLU A 5 0.47 1.92 10.75
N THR A 6 1.29 2.96 10.86
CA THR A 6 1.36 4.02 9.85
C THR A 6 1.97 3.47 8.56
N LEU A 7 1.37 3.81 7.44
CA LEU A 7 1.78 3.38 6.11
C LEU A 7 2.44 4.52 5.35
N TYR A 8 3.45 4.21 4.55
CA TYR A 8 4.24 5.17 3.80
C TYR A 8 4.29 4.81 2.32
N LYS A 9 4.36 5.83 1.46
CA LYS A 9 4.45 5.65 0.01
C LYS A 9 5.18 6.81 -0.65
N ARG A 10 5.99 6.51 -1.65
CA ARG A 10 6.59 7.53 -2.50
C ARG A 10 5.59 8.06 -3.51
N THR A 11 5.48 9.37 -3.63
CA THR A 11 4.60 10.03 -4.60
C THR A 11 5.25 10.06 -5.99
N LYS A 12 4.47 10.48 -6.98
CA LYS A 12 4.96 10.69 -8.36
C LYS A 12 6.09 11.72 -8.45
N THR A 13 6.10 12.69 -7.54
CA THR A 13 7.11 13.76 -7.49
C THR A 13 8.33 13.40 -6.64
N GLY A 14 8.38 12.17 -6.09
CA GLY A 14 9.47 11.70 -5.24
C GLY A 14 9.25 11.91 -3.75
N ALA A 15 8.35 12.82 -3.35
CA ALA A 15 8.05 13.06 -1.93
C ALA A 15 7.42 11.83 -1.26
N ILE A 16 7.62 11.68 0.04
CA ILE A 16 7.05 10.59 0.82
C ILE A 16 5.74 11.06 1.45
N GLN A 17 4.69 10.27 1.28
CA GLN A 17 3.39 10.44 1.94
C GLN A 17 3.22 9.40 3.04
N TYR A 18 2.51 9.77 4.09
CA TYR A 18 2.05 8.85 5.11
C TYR A 18 0.53 8.76 5.17
N TYR A 19 0.04 7.65 5.70
CA TYR A 19 -1.35 7.38 6.00
C TYR A 19 -1.44 6.69 7.35
N SER A 20 -2.19 7.26 8.27
CA SER A 20 -2.48 6.70 9.60
C SER A 20 -3.99 6.55 9.75
N ILE A 21 -4.42 5.47 10.37
CA ILE A 21 -5.81 5.21 10.68
C ILE A 21 -5.93 4.68 12.10
N SER A 22 -6.91 5.18 12.82
CA SER A 22 -7.21 4.76 14.19
C SER A 22 -8.71 4.80 14.45
N THR A 23 -9.15 4.06 15.45
CA THR A 23 -10.52 4.13 15.95
C THR A 23 -10.55 4.78 17.32
N ALA A 24 -11.59 5.53 17.60
CA ALA A 24 -11.86 6.12 18.90
C ALA A 24 -13.34 5.92 19.25
N ILE A 25 -13.65 5.96 20.55
CA ILE A 25 -15.01 5.85 21.05
C ILE A 25 -15.36 7.17 21.72
N GLN A 26 -16.53 7.68 21.42
CA GLN A 26 -17.08 8.90 21.97
C GLN A 26 -18.44 8.58 22.62
N ASP A 27 -18.89 9.40 23.55
CA ASP A 27 -20.22 9.35 24.16
C ASP A 27 -20.59 7.97 24.76
N ASN A 28 -19.83 7.54 25.77
CA ASN A 28 -20.13 6.32 26.54
C ASN A 28 -20.46 5.12 25.65
N TRP A 29 -19.61 4.82 24.65
CA TRP A 29 -19.69 3.66 23.75
C TRP A 29 -20.80 3.72 22.67
N ARG A 30 -21.50 4.84 22.56
CA ARG A 30 -22.60 4.96 21.57
C ARG A 30 -22.13 5.37 20.18
N VAL A 31 -21.02 6.09 20.09
CA VAL A 31 -20.48 6.57 18.81
C VAL A 31 -19.02 6.15 18.68
N ALA A 32 -18.75 5.33 17.70
CA ALA A 32 -17.39 5.04 17.31
C ALA A 32 -16.95 6.00 16.21
N GLN A 33 -15.67 6.34 16.19
CA GLN A 33 -15.07 7.20 15.17
C GLN A 33 -13.91 6.48 14.50
N ILE A 34 -13.80 6.65 13.20
CA ILE A 34 -12.61 6.28 12.43
C ILE A 34 -11.91 7.59 12.08
N ILE A 35 -10.68 7.72 12.53
CA ILE A 35 -9.84 8.89 12.29
C ILE A 35 -8.78 8.49 11.27
N LYS A 36 -8.83 9.11 10.09
CA LYS A 36 -7.88 8.92 9.00
C LYS A 36 -7.03 10.18 8.87
N GLU A 37 -5.73 10.03 8.97
CA GLU A 37 -4.79 11.13 8.82
C GLU A 37 -3.83 10.83 7.66
N SER A 38 -3.59 11.82 6.81
CA SER A 38 -2.69 11.68 5.68
C SER A 38 -2.00 13.00 5.34
N GLY A 39 -0.81 12.92 4.79
CA GLY A 39 -0.04 14.07 4.39
C GLY A 39 1.31 13.68 3.81
N GLN A 40 2.09 14.68 3.46
CA GLN A 40 3.51 14.47 3.21
C GLN A 40 4.24 14.27 4.55
N LEU A 41 5.29 13.49 4.52
CA LEU A 41 6.15 13.31 5.69
C LEU A 41 6.63 14.70 6.18
N ASN A 42 6.62 14.92 7.48
CA ASN A 42 6.97 16.20 8.12
C ASN A 42 6.04 17.39 7.81
N THR A 43 4.83 17.13 7.28
CA THR A 43 3.87 18.22 7.10
C THR A 43 3.38 18.78 8.45
N THR A 44 3.25 20.09 8.52
CA THR A 44 2.62 20.77 9.68
C THR A 44 1.10 20.84 9.58
N LYS A 45 0.52 20.48 8.42
CA LYS A 45 -0.92 20.55 8.16
C LYS A 45 -1.40 19.25 7.52
N PRO A 46 -1.54 18.17 8.29
CA PRO A 46 -2.09 16.92 7.79
C PRO A 46 -3.58 17.07 7.41
N ILE A 47 -4.01 16.25 6.50
CA ILE A 47 -5.44 16.12 6.18
C ILE A 47 -6.02 15.08 7.14
N ILE A 48 -6.98 15.51 7.96
CA ILE A 48 -7.66 14.66 8.92
C ILE A 48 -9.10 14.48 8.45
N HIS A 49 -9.51 13.23 8.30
CA HIS A 49 -10.90 12.84 8.01
C HIS A 49 -11.44 12.00 9.16
N ILE A 50 -12.58 12.41 9.71
CA ILE A 50 -13.25 11.71 10.82
C ILE A 50 -14.60 11.19 10.31
N GLU A 51 -14.77 9.88 10.37
CA GLU A 51 -16.01 9.19 10.05
C GLU A 51 -16.66 8.68 11.34
N LYS A 52 -17.94 9.00 11.55
CA LYS A 52 -18.70 8.59 12.73
C LYS A 52 -19.56 7.38 12.42
N ILE A 53 -19.49 6.38 13.27
CA ILE A 53 -20.30 5.16 13.18
C ILE A 53 -21.19 5.09 14.42
N THR A 54 -22.48 5.28 14.23
CA THR A 54 -23.49 5.32 15.31
C THR A 54 -24.24 4.00 15.45
N THR A 55 -24.19 3.13 14.43
CA THR A 55 -24.92 1.86 14.40
C THR A 55 -24.01 0.77 13.88
N GLY A 56 -24.16 -0.42 14.47
CA GLY A 56 -23.53 -1.63 13.92
C GLY A 56 -24.25 -2.13 12.67
N LYS A 57 -23.77 -3.23 12.12
CA LYS A 57 -24.40 -3.94 10.98
C LYS A 57 -25.04 -5.25 11.43
N ASN A 58 -25.93 -5.76 10.58
CA ASN A 58 -26.59 -7.07 10.76
C ASN A 58 -27.37 -7.20 12.08
N ILE A 59 -28.01 -6.13 12.55
CA ILE A 59 -28.76 -6.09 13.81
C ILE A 59 -29.78 -7.24 13.86
N GLY A 60 -29.77 -8.01 14.95
CA GLY A 60 -30.63 -9.17 15.15
C GLY A 60 -30.19 -10.45 14.42
N LYS A 61 -28.99 -10.49 13.83
CA LYS A 61 -28.42 -11.68 13.18
C LYS A 61 -27.23 -12.23 13.99
N VAL A 62 -26.85 -13.49 13.72
CA VAL A 62 -25.70 -14.14 14.38
C VAL A 62 -24.40 -13.37 14.20
N ASN A 63 -24.26 -12.62 13.11
CA ASN A 63 -23.10 -11.79 12.80
C ASN A 63 -23.36 -10.29 13.04
N GLU A 64 -24.19 -9.97 14.02
CA GLU A 64 -24.40 -8.59 14.47
C GLU A 64 -23.08 -7.98 14.98
N THR A 65 -22.87 -6.71 14.64
CA THR A 65 -21.72 -5.95 15.12
C THR A 65 -22.17 -4.72 15.90
N THR A 66 -21.42 -4.39 16.94
CA THR A 66 -21.56 -3.10 17.63
C THR A 66 -20.97 -1.97 16.77
N PRO A 67 -21.27 -0.69 17.06
CA PRO A 67 -20.64 0.43 16.36
C PRO A 67 -19.10 0.39 16.45
N GLU A 68 -18.56 -0.01 17.59
CA GLU A 68 -17.12 -0.16 17.81
C GLU A 68 -16.52 -1.24 16.91
N GLN A 69 -17.09 -2.45 16.95
CA GLN A 69 -16.65 -3.55 16.10
C GLN A 69 -16.76 -3.19 14.60
N GLN A 70 -17.83 -2.48 14.23
CA GLN A 70 -17.99 -2.04 12.85
C GLN A 70 -16.93 -1.01 12.45
N ALA A 71 -16.55 -0.09 13.36
CA ALA A 71 -15.50 0.89 13.13
C ALA A 71 -14.14 0.19 12.95
N GLU A 72 -13.84 -0.80 13.77
CA GLU A 72 -12.59 -1.58 13.67
C GLU A 72 -12.50 -2.36 12.35
N LEU A 73 -13.55 -3.08 11.98
CA LEU A 73 -13.62 -3.81 10.71
C LEU A 73 -13.47 -2.88 9.48
N GLN A 74 -14.12 -1.72 9.54
CA GLN A 74 -14.02 -0.73 8.47
C GLN A 74 -12.61 -0.13 8.41
N ALA A 75 -12.02 0.22 9.55
CA ALA A 75 -10.67 0.76 9.63
C ALA A 75 -9.63 -0.26 9.13
N GLU A 76 -9.77 -1.52 9.51
CA GLU A 76 -8.91 -2.60 9.02
C GLU A 76 -9.03 -2.78 7.49
N SER A 77 -10.26 -2.75 6.97
CA SER A 77 -10.51 -2.83 5.54
C SER A 77 -9.86 -1.68 4.78
N ASP A 78 -9.98 -0.45 5.29
CA ASP A 78 -9.40 0.73 4.66
C ASP A 78 -7.87 0.72 4.75
N TRP A 79 -7.31 0.24 5.85
CA TRP A 79 -5.87 0.04 6.02
C TRP A 79 -5.33 -0.98 5.00
N LYS A 80 -5.99 -2.14 4.86
CA LYS A 80 -5.63 -3.16 3.85
C LYS A 80 -5.71 -2.61 2.43
N LYS A 81 -6.74 -1.82 2.10
CA LYS A 81 -6.84 -1.16 0.79
C LYS A 81 -5.66 -0.24 0.52
N LYS A 82 -5.18 0.51 1.52
CA LYS A 82 -3.99 1.35 1.38
C LYS A 82 -2.74 0.53 1.11
N LYS A 83 -2.58 -0.62 1.76
CA LYS A 83 -1.49 -1.57 1.42
C LYS A 83 -1.60 -2.06 -0.03
N ASP A 84 -2.81 -2.39 -0.50
CA ASP A 84 -3.05 -2.78 -1.90
C ASP A 84 -2.77 -1.63 -2.90
N GLU A 85 -2.94 -0.37 -2.48
CA GLU A 85 -2.56 0.81 -3.26
C GLU A 85 -1.04 1.05 -3.29
N GLY A 86 -0.26 0.20 -2.64
CA GLY A 86 1.21 0.24 -2.63
C GLY A 86 1.82 1.05 -1.49
N TYR A 87 1.05 1.39 -0.47
CA TYR A 87 1.60 1.87 0.80
C TYR A 87 2.26 0.71 1.55
N LYS A 88 3.33 1.00 2.27
CA LYS A 88 4.13 0.05 3.04
C LYS A 88 4.21 0.47 4.50
N SER A 89 4.12 -0.49 5.42
CA SER A 89 4.45 -0.27 6.81
C SER A 89 5.96 -0.32 7.03
N LEU A 90 6.43 0.09 8.19
CA LEU A 90 7.84 -0.02 8.54
C LEU A 90 8.26 -1.48 8.63
N GLU A 91 7.38 -2.35 9.11
CA GLU A 91 7.58 -3.80 9.11
C GLU A 91 7.75 -4.35 7.69
N ASP A 92 6.88 -3.96 6.75
CA ASP A 92 6.99 -4.36 5.34
C ASP A 92 8.32 -3.92 4.68
N LEU A 93 8.92 -2.85 5.20
CA LEU A 93 10.19 -2.30 4.71
C LEU A 93 11.41 -2.83 5.47
N ASN A 94 11.20 -3.72 6.45
CA ASN A 94 12.23 -4.19 7.39
C ASN A 94 12.98 -3.05 8.10
N ILE A 95 12.30 -1.92 8.30
CA ILE A 95 12.83 -0.81 9.09
C ILE A 95 12.50 -1.11 10.55
N LEU A 96 13.52 -1.39 11.36
CA LEU A 96 13.38 -1.52 12.80
C LEU A 96 13.06 -0.13 13.36
N TYR A 97 11.80 0.13 13.62
CA TYR A 97 11.37 1.36 14.28
C TYR A 97 11.12 1.07 15.75
N PRO A 98 11.74 1.80 16.64
CA PRO A 98 11.57 1.59 18.05
C PRO A 98 10.28 2.21 18.55
N GLY A 99 9.20 1.47 18.50
CA GLY A 99 8.07 1.69 19.41
C GLY A 99 8.45 1.34 20.86
N THR A 100 9.60 0.69 21.05
CA THR A 100 10.10 0.18 22.33
C THR A 100 11.58 0.50 22.61
N VAL A 101 12.30 1.08 21.65
CA VAL A 101 13.73 1.39 21.76
C VAL A 101 13.91 2.90 21.70
N HIS A 102 14.70 3.44 22.61
CA HIS A 102 14.95 4.88 22.69
C HIS A 102 15.49 5.44 21.36
N VAL A 103 15.06 6.65 20.99
CA VAL A 103 15.47 7.39 19.79
C VAL A 103 17.01 7.41 19.60
N ALA A 104 17.79 7.31 20.66
CA ALA A 104 19.24 7.23 20.66
C ALA A 104 19.80 5.98 19.96
N GLU A 105 19.05 4.87 19.91
CA GLU A 105 19.52 3.62 19.26
C GLU A 105 19.33 3.63 17.74
N ILE A 106 18.41 4.44 17.22
CA ILE A 106 18.26 4.64 15.76
C ILE A 106 19.52 5.30 15.19
N PHE A 107 20.11 6.24 15.92
CA PHE A 107 21.34 6.91 15.51
C PHE A 107 22.55 5.97 15.48
N ASN A 108 22.53 4.89 16.27
CA ASN A 108 23.60 3.91 16.32
C ASN A 108 23.50 2.80 15.26
N THR A 109 22.33 2.62 14.61
CA THR A 109 22.14 1.62 13.55
C THR A 109 22.51 2.13 12.16
N GLY A 110 23.01 3.36 12.01
CA GLY A 110 23.48 3.92 10.73
C GLY A 110 22.37 4.38 9.78
N TYR A 111 21.08 4.28 10.17
CA TYR A 111 19.97 4.67 9.31
C TYR A 111 19.61 6.16 9.37
N GLY A 112 20.28 6.96 10.21
CA GLY A 112 19.96 8.38 10.33
C GLY A 112 18.53 8.64 10.88
N THR A 113 17.83 9.55 10.27
CA THR A 113 16.42 9.85 10.61
C THR A 113 15.47 8.90 9.88
N LEU A 114 14.22 8.79 10.36
CA LEU A 114 13.15 8.02 9.70
C LEU A 114 13.01 8.38 8.22
N ASP A 115 13.18 9.65 7.87
CA ASP A 115 13.11 10.17 6.51
C ASP A 115 14.13 9.50 5.59
N VAL A 116 15.38 9.40 6.05
CA VAL A 116 16.48 8.77 5.28
C VAL A 116 16.22 7.28 5.12
N ALA A 117 15.77 6.60 6.17
CA ALA A 117 15.44 5.18 6.10
C ALA A 117 14.29 4.91 5.11
N LEU A 118 13.25 5.73 5.15
CA LEU A 118 12.11 5.64 4.22
C LEU A 118 12.53 5.99 2.78
N GLU A 119 13.41 6.96 2.59
CA GLU A 119 13.92 7.29 1.25
C GLU A 119 14.71 6.16 0.61
N GLN A 120 15.46 5.41 1.40
CA GLN A 120 16.22 4.25 0.91
C GLN A 120 15.34 3.02 0.68
N ALA A 121 14.39 2.75 1.58
CA ALA A 121 13.62 1.52 1.58
C ALA A 121 12.37 1.56 0.68
N LEU A 122 11.75 2.75 0.49
CA LEU A 122 10.53 2.85 -0.31
C LEU A 122 10.82 2.66 -1.80
N PRO A 123 10.04 1.79 -2.48
CA PRO A 123 10.19 1.59 -3.91
C PRO A 123 9.93 2.87 -4.71
N GLN A 124 10.54 2.96 -5.88
CA GLN A 124 10.31 4.07 -6.80
C GLN A 124 8.84 4.14 -7.24
N TYR A 125 8.35 5.34 -7.56
CA TYR A 125 6.94 5.57 -7.88
C TYR A 125 6.38 4.64 -8.97
N ASN A 126 7.16 4.32 -9.99
CA ASN A 126 6.72 3.47 -11.11
C ASN A 126 6.88 1.96 -10.85
N SER A 127 7.30 1.57 -9.65
CA SER A 127 7.36 0.17 -9.25
C SER A 127 6.06 -0.31 -8.63
N ASP A 128 5.86 -1.62 -8.65
CA ASP A 128 4.79 -2.30 -7.91
C ASP A 128 5.15 -2.39 -6.40
N SER A 129 4.31 -3.07 -5.62
CA SER A 129 4.54 -3.28 -4.20
C SER A 129 5.80 -4.11 -3.89
N SER A 130 6.37 -4.77 -4.87
CA SER A 130 7.58 -5.59 -4.77
C SER A 130 8.82 -4.95 -5.41
N GLY A 131 8.72 -3.68 -5.85
CA GLY A 131 9.80 -2.97 -6.51
C GLY A 131 9.95 -3.24 -8.01
N ASN A 132 9.08 -4.07 -8.60
CA ASN A 132 9.10 -4.37 -10.02
C ASN A 132 8.43 -3.25 -10.84
N CYS A 133 8.72 -3.21 -12.14
CA CYS A 133 8.11 -2.26 -13.07
C CYS A 133 6.60 -2.44 -13.14
N LYS A 134 5.84 -1.36 -12.96
CA LYS A 134 4.38 -1.39 -13.13
C LYS A 134 4.00 -1.48 -14.60
N PRO A 135 3.00 -2.32 -14.93
CA PRO A 135 2.47 -2.35 -16.28
C PRO A 135 1.80 -1.01 -16.64
N MET A 136 2.03 -0.55 -17.86
CA MET A 136 1.40 0.64 -18.40
C MET A 136 -0.13 0.45 -18.45
N LEU A 137 -0.86 1.48 -18.03
CA LEU A 137 -2.32 1.47 -18.05
C LEU A 137 -2.83 2.16 -19.32
N ALA A 138 -3.84 1.55 -19.94
CA ALA A 138 -4.59 2.23 -20.98
C ALA A 138 -5.30 3.45 -20.40
N LYS A 139 -5.20 4.58 -21.07
CA LYS A 139 -5.94 5.80 -20.76
C LYS A 139 -7.06 6.00 -21.77
N ALA A 140 -8.11 6.72 -21.38
CA ALA A 140 -9.13 7.15 -22.32
C ALA A 140 -8.48 7.99 -23.43
N VAL A 141 -8.92 7.75 -24.65
CA VAL A 141 -8.42 8.46 -25.83
C VAL A 141 -8.94 9.90 -25.82
N ASN A 142 -8.03 10.84 -25.99
CA ASN A 142 -8.38 12.20 -26.37
C ASN A 142 -8.09 12.37 -27.87
N TRP A 143 -9.12 12.33 -28.68
CA TRP A 143 -9.04 12.39 -30.13
C TRP A 143 -8.30 13.64 -30.66
N LYS A 144 -8.31 14.71 -29.90
CA LYS A 144 -7.63 15.98 -30.26
C LYS A 144 -6.11 15.90 -30.14
N THR A 145 -5.58 14.91 -29.42
CA THR A 145 -4.14 14.78 -29.16
C THR A 145 -3.49 13.61 -29.90
N ILE A 146 -4.25 12.92 -30.77
CA ILE A 146 -3.69 11.83 -31.56
C ILE A 146 -2.89 12.39 -32.72
N THR A 147 -1.65 11.92 -32.83
CA THR A 147 -0.79 12.21 -33.99
C THR A 147 -0.91 11.07 -35.00
N TYR A 148 -1.16 11.39 -36.27
CA TYR A 148 -1.25 10.44 -37.36
C TYR A 148 0.02 10.42 -38.20
N PRO A 149 0.44 9.25 -38.74
CA PRO A 149 -0.19 7.93 -38.60
C PRO A 149 0.03 7.32 -37.21
N CYS A 150 -0.95 6.51 -36.72
CA CYS A 150 -0.88 5.82 -35.45
C CYS A 150 -1.26 4.34 -35.60
N PHE A 151 -0.72 3.49 -34.70
CA PHE A 151 -1.10 2.09 -34.64
C PHE A 151 -2.38 1.92 -33.82
N VAL A 152 -3.27 1.06 -34.29
CA VAL A 152 -4.54 0.72 -33.61
C VAL A 152 -4.57 -0.78 -33.37
N GLN A 153 -4.93 -1.18 -32.17
CA GLN A 153 -5.13 -2.58 -31.83
C GLN A 153 -6.37 -2.75 -30.94
N PRO A 154 -7.08 -3.88 -31.01
CA PRO A 154 -8.20 -4.14 -30.11
C PRO A 154 -7.72 -4.24 -28.67
N LYS A 155 -8.50 -3.66 -27.74
CA LYS A 155 -8.30 -3.86 -26.30
C LYS A 155 -8.95 -5.19 -25.92
N LEU A 156 -8.13 -6.16 -25.56
CA LEU A 156 -8.61 -7.46 -25.08
C LEU A 156 -9.14 -7.34 -23.65
N ASP A 157 -10.26 -7.97 -23.39
CA ASP A 157 -10.77 -8.15 -22.02
C ASP A 157 -10.09 -9.34 -21.37
N GLY A 158 -9.75 -9.17 -20.09
CA GLY A 158 -9.11 -10.21 -19.31
C GLY A 158 -8.38 -9.69 -18.09
N VAL A 159 -7.89 -10.62 -17.30
CA VAL A 159 -7.05 -10.32 -16.14
C VAL A 159 -5.61 -10.19 -16.63
N ARG A 160 -4.99 -9.03 -16.32
CA ARG A 160 -3.60 -8.79 -16.68
C ARG A 160 -2.67 -9.64 -15.84
N CYS A 161 -1.79 -10.36 -16.50
CA CYS A 161 -0.68 -11.08 -15.90
C CYS A 161 0.64 -10.47 -16.38
N LEU A 162 1.53 -10.12 -15.46
CA LEU A 162 2.89 -9.72 -15.74
C LEU A 162 3.80 -10.91 -15.48
N ILE A 163 4.56 -11.31 -16.49
CA ILE A 163 5.53 -12.40 -16.39
C ILE A 163 6.90 -11.77 -16.22
N ILE A 164 7.57 -12.07 -15.11
CA ILE A 164 8.93 -11.62 -14.83
C ILE A 164 9.84 -12.83 -14.87
N ILE A 165 10.85 -12.77 -15.73
CA ILE A 165 11.89 -13.78 -15.86
C ILE A 165 13.16 -13.17 -15.28
N GLN A 166 13.66 -13.74 -14.19
CA GLN A 166 14.94 -13.38 -13.59
C GLN A 166 15.93 -14.48 -13.92
N ILE A 167 17.02 -14.12 -14.60
CA ILE A 167 18.11 -15.04 -14.89
C ILE A 167 19.23 -14.74 -13.90
N GLU A 168 19.45 -15.65 -12.97
CA GLU A 168 20.56 -15.57 -12.02
C GLU A 168 21.71 -16.42 -12.55
N ARG A 169 22.92 -15.83 -12.65
CA ARG A 169 24.13 -16.53 -13.00
C ARG A 169 24.92 -16.84 -11.75
N ASN A 170 25.07 -18.11 -11.42
CA ASN A 170 26.02 -18.52 -10.41
C ASN A 170 27.44 -18.55 -11.02
N ASN A 171 28.46 -18.39 -10.16
CA ASN A 171 29.88 -18.43 -10.57
C ASN A 171 30.31 -19.75 -11.22
N SER A 172 29.46 -20.75 -11.23
CA SER A 172 29.63 -22.06 -11.88
C SER A 172 28.65 -22.23 -13.02
N THR A 173 28.85 -21.58 -14.16
CA THR A 173 28.25 -21.81 -15.49
C THR A 173 26.76 -22.26 -15.59
N GLU A 174 26.02 -22.38 -14.49
CA GLU A 174 24.62 -22.76 -14.51
C GLU A 174 23.74 -21.50 -14.38
N GLU A 175 22.85 -21.32 -15.38
CA GLU A 175 21.85 -20.28 -15.40
C GLU A 175 20.55 -20.82 -14.79
N TYR A 176 20.07 -20.20 -13.71
CA TYR A 176 18.77 -20.51 -13.13
C TYR A 176 17.75 -19.44 -13.52
N GLY A 177 16.72 -19.86 -14.23
CA GLY A 177 15.61 -18.98 -14.55
C GLY A 177 14.52 -19.02 -13.47
N ARG A 178 14.20 -17.90 -12.86
CA ARG A 178 13.05 -17.77 -11.98
C ARG A 178 11.92 -17.02 -12.68
N ILE A 179 10.80 -17.71 -12.88
CA ILE A 179 9.61 -17.11 -13.49
C ILE A 179 8.61 -16.73 -12.40
N GLN A 180 8.08 -15.52 -12.47
CA GLN A 180 7.04 -15.04 -11.56
C GLN A 180 5.86 -14.50 -12.37
N PHE A 181 4.66 -14.92 -11.98
CA PHE A 181 3.42 -14.42 -12.54
C PHE A 181 2.79 -13.46 -11.56
N LEU A 182 2.62 -12.20 -11.96
CA LEU A 182 2.15 -11.14 -11.06
C LEU A 182 0.88 -10.48 -11.61
N SER A 183 -0.03 -10.12 -10.71
CA SER A 183 -1.16 -9.26 -11.02
C SER A 183 -0.70 -7.83 -11.30
N ARG A 184 -1.63 -6.98 -11.74
CA ARG A 184 -1.39 -5.53 -11.91
C ARG A 184 -0.83 -4.84 -10.66
N SER A 185 -1.18 -5.31 -9.47
CA SER A 185 -0.75 -4.75 -8.18
C SER A 185 0.49 -5.42 -7.59
N GLY A 186 1.12 -6.35 -8.31
CA GLY A 186 2.29 -7.09 -7.84
C GLY A 186 1.97 -8.33 -7.00
N LYS A 187 0.70 -8.71 -6.84
CA LYS A 187 0.33 -9.97 -6.15
C LYS A 187 0.66 -11.17 -7.04
N ARG A 188 1.30 -12.19 -6.47
CA ARG A 188 1.64 -13.41 -7.20
C ARG A 188 0.40 -14.24 -7.51
N TYR A 189 0.39 -14.84 -8.69
CA TYR A 189 -0.54 -15.92 -9.07
C TYR A 189 0.12 -17.25 -8.76
N ASN A 190 -0.37 -17.93 -7.73
CA ASN A 190 0.18 -19.25 -7.34
C ASN A 190 -0.40 -20.41 -8.15
N THR A 191 -1.44 -20.15 -8.94
CA THR A 191 -2.15 -21.16 -9.74
C THR A 191 -1.59 -21.35 -11.15
N LEU A 192 -0.58 -20.57 -11.54
CA LEU A 192 0.01 -20.58 -12.89
C LEU A 192 1.33 -21.35 -12.98
N SER A 193 1.65 -22.16 -11.97
CA SER A 193 2.89 -22.96 -11.94
C SER A 193 2.98 -24.06 -12.99
N HIS A 194 1.89 -24.33 -13.71
CA HIS A 194 1.80 -25.31 -14.78
C HIS A 194 2.13 -24.74 -16.18
N ILE A 195 2.34 -23.42 -16.28
CA ILE A 195 2.77 -22.71 -17.48
C ILE A 195 4.28 -22.57 -17.46
#